data_e77c08648f56376a11d0bb5ec2b51ab4
#
_entry.id   e77c08648f56376a11d0bb5ec2b51ab4
#
_cell.length_a   1.000
_cell.length_b   1.000
_cell.length_c   1.000
_cell.angle_alpha   90.00
_cell.angle_beta   90.00
_cell.angle_gamma   90.00
#
_symmetry.space_group_name_H-M   'P 1'
#
loop_
_entity.id
_entity.type
_entity.pdbx_description
1 polymer ?
#
loop_
_entity_poly.entity_id
_entity_poly.type
_entity_poly.pdbx_seq_one_letter_code
_entity_poly.pdbx_strand_id
1 'polypeptide(L)'
;TSLLDANYKADFTNYMKITKATEEEAQSVYDDGIDYLADALMTAYGIKDVEGSDIKDQFKTLAKDVYSHAGYEVSNVTNTDGTYTVTVTIYPIDLLLITYDDVVAYIENMNKRVAAGDYNDYELDAYETEYAQGILDILTAAVPNIGNGDGVDVTVTIQDNGEYYYI
;
A
#
# COMPACT_ATOMS: atom_id res chain seq x y z
N THR A 1 -10.16 13.57 7.71
CA THR A 1 -10.36 13.20 6.31
C THR A 1 -9.20 13.68 5.43
N SER A 2 -8.83 14.98 5.47
CA SER A 2 -7.81 15.57 4.57
C SER A 2 -6.45 14.86 4.55
N LEU A 3 -5.96 14.39 5.69
CA LEU A 3 -4.73 13.59 5.75
C LEU A 3 -4.90 12.23 5.04
N LEU A 4 -6.03 11.57 5.25
CA LEU A 4 -6.32 10.29 4.59
C LEU A 4 -6.51 10.45 3.08
N ASP A 5 -7.18 11.54 2.65
CA ASP A 5 -7.34 11.87 1.23
C ASP A 5 -5.99 12.13 0.58
N ALA A 6 -5.09 12.86 1.26
CA ALA A 6 -3.74 13.10 0.78
C ALA A 6 -2.93 11.80 0.68
N ASN A 7 -2.96 10.94 1.72
CA ASN A 7 -2.15 9.73 1.78
C ASN A 7 -2.62 8.62 0.84
N TYR A 8 -3.94 8.52 0.58
CA TYR A 8 -4.47 7.38 -0.19
C TYR A 8 -5.00 7.75 -1.57
N LYS A 9 -5.39 9.01 -1.78
CA LYS A 9 -6.05 9.45 -3.02
C LYS A 9 -5.29 10.54 -3.78
N ALA A 10 -4.12 10.95 -3.27
CA ALA A 10 -3.37 12.10 -3.80
C ALA A 10 -4.21 13.38 -3.91
N ASP A 11 -5.26 13.54 -3.06
CA ASP A 11 -6.01 14.79 -2.96
C ASP A 11 -5.40 15.67 -1.88
N PHE A 12 -4.53 16.57 -2.29
CA PHE A 12 -3.79 17.48 -1.40
C PHE A 12 -4.53 18.76 -1.08
N THR A 13 -5.67 19.03 -1.72
CA THR A 13 -6.36 20.32 -1.67
C THR A 13 -6.64 20.80 -0.24
N ASN A 14 -7.29 19.96 0.56
CA ASN A 14 -7.61 20.29 1.94
C ASN A 14 -6.42 20.12 2.89
N TYR A 15 -5.55 19.15 2.61
CA TYR A 15 -4.33 18.94 3.40
C TYR A 15 -3.44 20.19 3.37
N MET A 16 -3.08 20.70 2.19
CA MET A 16 -2.27 21.91 2.03
C MET A 16 -2.93 23.16 2.66
N LYS A 17 -4.26 23.26 2.56
CA LYS A 17 -5.01 24.38 3.16
C LYS A 17 -4.90 24.40 4.68
N ILE A 18 -4.91 23.22 5.33
CA ILE A 18 -4.88 23.07 6.79
C ILE A 18 -3.46 23.17 7.30
N THR A 19 -2.51 22.44 6.70
CA THR A 19 -1.13 22.32 7.17
C THR A 19 -0.24 23.47 6.70
N LYS A 20 -0.66 24.21 5.65
CA LYS A 20 0.16 25.20 4.92
C LYS A 20 1.33 24.58 4.17
N ALA A 21 1.32 23.26 3.99
CA ALA A 21 2.32 22.57 3.17
C ALA A 21 2.24 23.00 1.71
N THR A 22 3.37 22.97 1.04
CA THR A 22 3.45 23.12 -0.42
C THR A 22 2.93 21.86 -1.11
N GLU A 23 2.66 21.94 -2.41
CA GLU A 23 2.28 20.78 -3.21
C GLU A 23 3.40 19.72 -3.23
N GLU A 24 4.67 20.15 -3.30
CA GLU A 24 5.83 19.26 -3.27
C GLU A 24 5.94 18.49 -1.94
N GLU A 25 5.71 19.17 -0.82
CA GLU A 25 5.69 18.52 0.50
C GLU A 25 4.53 17.53 0.64
N ALA A 26 3.35 17.88 0.14
CA ALA A 26 2.19 16.99 0.16
C ALA A 26 2.37 15.78 -0.76
N GLN A 27 2.96 15.97 -1.94
CA GLN A 27 3.31 14.90 -2.87
C GLN A 27 4.34 13.94 -2.25
N SER A 28 5.36 14.46 -1.57
CA SER A 28 6.37 13.65 -0.88
C SER A 28 5.74 12.71 0.15
N VAL A 29 4.77 13.18 0.93
CA VAL A 29 4.05 12.34 1.92
C VAL A 29 3.31 11.18 1.23
N TYR A 30 2.67 11.44 0.09
CA TYR A 30 2.00 10.41 -0.69
C TYR A 30 3.00 9.41 -1.28
N ASP A 31 4.09 9.90 -1.88
CA ASP A 31 5.10 9.05 -2.51
C ASP A 31 5.81 8.16 -1.47
N ASP A 32 6.08 8.66 -0.27
CA ASP A 32 6.60 7.85 0.85
C ASP A 32 5.64 6.71 1.23
N GLY A 33 4.34 6.98 1.24
CA GLY A 33 3.31 5.96 1.46
C GLY A 33 3.27 4.89 0.38
N ILE A 34 3.43 5.31 -0.89
CA ILE A 34 3.51 4.39 -2.04
C ILE A 34 4.76 3.52 -1.95
N ASP A 35 5.91 4.11 -1.64
CA ASP A 35 7.16 3.39 -1.47
C ASP A 35 7.06 2.36 -0.34
N TYR A 36 6.48 2.76 0.79
CA TYR A 36 6.25 1.86 1.91
C TYR A 36 5.37 0.66 1.55
N LEU A 37 4.23 0.88 0.85
CA LEU A 37 3.35 -0.22 0.45
C LEU A 37 4.02 -1.14 -0.58
N ALA A 38 4.75 -0.58 -1.55
CA ALA A 38 5.50 -1.37 -2.53
C ALA A 38 6.53 -2.26 -1.84
N ASP A 39 7.35 -1.70 -0.93
CA ASP A 39 8.34 -2.45 -0.16
C ASP A 39 7.69 -3.51 0.76
N ALA A 40 6.53 -3.21 1.35
CA ALA A 40 5.78 -4.15 2.17
C ALA A 40 5.26 -5.35 1.34
N LEU A 41 4.71 -5.11 0.15
CA LEU A 41 4.26 -6.15 -0.76
C LEU A 41 5.44 -7.01 -1.23
N MET A 42 6.54 -6.40 -1.67
CA MET A 42 7.74 -7.12 -2.07
C MET A 42 8.28 -7.99 -0.92
N THR A 43 8.35 -7.43 0.28
CA THR A 43 8.80 -8.14 1.48
C THR A 43 7.89 -9.31 1.84
N ALA A 44 6.57 -9.13 1.76
CA ALA A 44 5.58 -10.18 2.08
C ALA A 44 5.75 -11.43 1.20
N TYR A 45 6.19 -11.26 -0.03
CA TYR A 45 6.43 -12.35 -0.98
C TYR A 45 7.92 -12.73 -1.12
N GLY A 46 8.81 -12.14 -0.33
CA GLY A 46 10.25 -12.41 -0.38
C GLY A 46 10.91 -11.95 -1.68
N ILE A 47 10.30 -10.97 -2.36
CA ILE A 47 10.82 -10.40 -3.60
C ILE A 47 11.96 -9.43 -3.25
N LYS A 48 13.08 -9.59 -3.93
CA LYS A 48 14.22 -8.69 -3.81
C LYS A 48 14.21 -7.69 -4.96
N ASP A 49 14.75 -6.50 -4.68
CA ASP A 49 15.05 -5.53 -5.72
C ASP A 49 16.26 -6.02 -6.52
N VAL A 50 16.02 -6.42 -7.76
CA VAL A 50 17.07 -6.90 -8.66
C VAL A 50 17.68 -5.69 -9.37
N GLU A 51 18.98 -5.49 -9.23
CA GLU A 51 19.69 -4.36 -9.82
C GLU A 51 19.47 -4.30 -11.34
N GLY A 52 19.02 -3.16 -11.84
CA GLY A 52 18.73 -2.92 -13.26
C GLY A 52 17.38 -3.43 -13.73
N SER A 53 16.53 -3.98 -12.84
CA SER A 53 15.14 -4.27 -13.14
C SER A 53 14.25 -3.06 -12.82
N ASP A 54 13.03 -3.05 -13.38
CA ASP A 54 11.98 -2.06 -13.08
C ASP A 54 10.90 -2.62 -12.14
N ILE A 55 11.16 -3.75 -11.51
CA ILE A 55 10.20 -4.46 -10.65
C ILE A 55 9.70 -3.55 -9.52
N LYS A 56 10.59 -2.84 -8.84
CA LYS A 56 10.19 -1.93 -7.75
C LYS A 56 9.26 -0.82 -8.26
N ASP A 57 9.55 -0.23 -9.41
CA ASP A 57 8.70 0.81 -10.00
C ASP A 57 7.33 0.28 -10.43
N GLN A 58 7.28 -0.97 -10.87
CA GLN A 58 6.01 -1.65 -11.16
C GLN A 58 5.21 -1.93 -9.88
N PHE A 59 5.86 -2.34 -8.77
CA PHE A 59 5.21 -2.46 -7.47
C PHE A 59 4.71 -1.11 -6.92
N LYS A 60 5.42 -0.01 -7.15
CA LYS A 60 4.91 1.34 -6.83
C LYS A 60 3.66 1.69 -7.66
N THR A 61 3.62 1.28 -8.93
CA THR A 61 2.42 1.46 -9.77
C THR A 61 1.25 0.65 -9.20
N LEU A 62 1.47 -0.62 -8.87
CA LEU A 62 0.48 -1.45 -8.20
C LEU A 62 0.02 -0.82 -6.85
N ALA A 63 0.94 -0.30 -6.04
CA ALA A 63 0.62 0.35 -4.77
C ALA A 63 -0.33 1.56 -4.95
N LYS A 64 -0.12 2.37 -5.99
CA LYS A 64 -1.03 3.49 -6.34
C LYS A 64 -2.43 2.99 -6.68
N ASP A 65 -2.52 1.95 -7.49
CA ASP A 65 -3.78 1.35 -7.88
C ASP A 65 -4.51 0.76 -6.65
N VAL A 66 -3.79 0.05 -5.78
CA VAL A 66 -4.34 -0.50 -4.53
C VAL A 66 -4.84 0.61 -3.60
N TYR A 67 -4.06 1.68 -3.41
CA TYR A 67 -4.48 2.81 -2.56
C TYR A 67 -5.72 3.53 -3.10
N SER A 68 -5.96 3.52 -4.40
CA SER A 68 -7.17 4.08 -4.99
C SER A 68 -8.47 3.40 -4.49
N HIS A 69 -8.37 2.15 -3.99
CA HIS A 69 -9.46 1.39 -3.40
C HIS A 69 -9.61 1.59 -1.88
N ALA A 70 -8.76 2.43 -1.25
CA ALA A 70 -8.83 2.66 0.20
C ALA A 70 -10.17 3.25 0.62
N GLY A 71 -10.90 2.51 1.48
CA GLY A 71 -12.17 2.91 2.06
C GLY A 71 -11.98 3.35 3.52
N TYR A 72 -12.50 4.53 3.86
CA TYR A 72 -12.51 5.04 5.24
C TYR A 72 -13.63 6.05 5.46
N GLU A 73 -14.08 6.12 6.70
CA GLU A 73 -15.04 7.12 7.16
C GLU A 73 -14.54 7.79 8.44
N VAL A 74 -14.84 9.06 8.61
CA VAL A 74 -14.48 9.83 9.81
C VAL A 74 -15.75 10.27 10.50
N SER A 75 -15.89 9.90 11.78
CA SER A 75 -17.09 10.14 12.58
C SER A 75 -16.76 10.49 14.03
N ASN A 76 -17.80 10.78 14.83
CA ASN A 76 -17.71 10.94 16.26
C ASN A 76 -16.62 11.91 16.74
N VAL A 77 -16.54 13.08 16.12
CA VAL A 77 -15.58 14.11 16.52
C VAL A 77 -16.02 14.75 17.84
N THR A 78 -15.21 14.61 18.88
CA THR A 78 -15.40 15.29 20.16
C THR A 78 -14.20 16.18 20.46
N ASN A 79 -14.43 17.25 21.22
CA ASN A 79 -13.37 18.14 21.68
C ASN A 79 -13.47 18.31 23.19
N THR A 80 -12.39 18.07 23.90
CA THR A 80 -12.27 18.30 25.33
C THR A 80 -10.97 19.04 25.60
N ASP A 81 -11.06 20.28 26.03
CA ASP A 81 -9.91 21.13 26.39
C ASP A 81 -8.81 21.18 25.30
N GLY A 82 -9.20 21.32 24.03
CA GLY A 82 -8.26 21.40 22.88
C GLY A 82 -7.78 20.06 22.36
N THR A 83 -8.18 18.96 22.99
CA THR A 83 -7.92 17.60 22.50
C THR A 83 -9.13 17.10 21.72
N TYR A 84 -8.91 16.72 20.47
CA TYR A 84 -9.95 16.14 19.62
C TYR A 84 -9.81 14.62 19.64
N THR A 85 -10.92 13.93 19.83
CA THR A 85 -11.02 12.48 19.65
C THR A 85 -11.93 12.21 18.47
N VAL A 86 -11.45 11.37 17.55
CA VAL A 86 -12.12 11.08 16.27
C VAL A 86 -12.17 9.58 16.08
N THR A 87 -13.31 9.05 15.65
CA THR A 87 -13.41 7.68 15.17
C THR A 87 -13.13 7.66 13.66
N VAL A 88 -12.19 6.83 13.25
CA VAL A 88 -11.93 6.51 11.85
C VAL A 88 -12.31 5.06 11.63
N THR A 89 -13.33 4.82 10.83
CA THR A 89 -13.69 3.49 10.36
C THR A 89 -12.86 3.19 9.11
N ILE A 90 -12.06 2.14 9.15
CA ILE A 90 -11.20 1.68 8.03
C ILE A 90 -11.83 0.43 7.45
N TYR A 91 -11.98 0.38 6.13
CA TYR A 91 -12.47 -0.78 5.40
C TYR A 91 -11.27 -1.50 4.77
N PRO A 92 -10.83 -2.66 5.33
CA PRO A 92 -9.64 -3.37 4.85
C PRO A 92 -9.78 -3.78 3.38
N ILE A 93 -8.74 -3.55 2.60
CA ILE A 93 -8.63 -4.00 1.20
C ILE A 93 -8.39 -5.50 1.19
N ASP A 94 -9.10 -6.24 0.34
CA ASP A 94 -9.09 -7.70 0.31
C ASP A 94 -8.12 -8.31 -0.73
N LEU A 95 -7.27 -7.52 -1.38
CA LEU A 95 -6.35 -7.95 -2.44
C LEU A 95 -5.62 -9.26 -2.12
N LEU A 96 -5.01 -9.35 -0.93
CA LEU A 96 -4.24 -10.53 -0.52
C LEU A 96 -5.14 -11.76 -0.31
N LEU A 97 -6.40 -11.56 0.04
CA LEU A 97 -7.36 -12.65 0.21
C LEU A 97 -7.82 -13.21 -1.14
N ILE A 98 -8.17 -12.33 -2.08
CA ILE A 98 -8.68 -12.74 -3.39
C ILE A 98 -7.59 -13.32 -4.30
N THR A 99 -6.31 -13.07 -4.03
CA THR A 99 -5.17 -13.59 -4.80
C THR A 99 -4.47 -14.78 -4.15
N TYR A 100 -4.88 -15.17 -2.94
CA TYR A 100 -4.18 -16.17 -2.14
C TYR A 100 -3.95 -17.49 -2.89
N ASP A 101 -5.00 -18.07 -3.45
CA ASP A 101 -4.92 -19.37 -4.11
C ASP A 101 -4.06 -19.33 -5.39
N ASP A 102 -4.16 -18.25 -6.18
CA ASP A 102 -3.39 -18.06 -7.40
C ASP A 102 -1.91 -17.87 -7.08
N VAL A 103 -1.58 -17.10 -6.05
CA VAL A 103 -0.21 -16.91 -5.59
C VAL A 103 0.38 -18.21 -5.07
N VAL A 104 -0.35 -18.97 -4.26
CA VAL A 104 0.11 -20.29 -3.76
C VAL A 104 0.39 -21.24 -4.92
N ALA A 105 -0.54 -21.34 -5.89
CA ALA A 105 -0.37 -22.20 -7.06
C ALA A 105 0.85 -21.80 -7.90
N TYR A 106 1.08 -20.49 -8.06
CA TYR A 106 2.26 -19.97 -8.77
C TYR A 106 3.57 -20.34 -8.04
N ILE A 107 3.65 -20.10 -6.73
CA ILE A 107 4.83 -20.44 -5.92
C ILE A 107 5.12 -21.96 -5.96
N GLU A 108 4.08 -22.80 -5.86
CA GLU A 108 4.25 -24.25 -5.99
C GLU A 108 4.79 -24.66 -7.37
N ASN A 109 4.32 -23.99 -8.44
CA ASN A 109 4.84 -24.24 -9.79
C ASN A 109 6.31 -23.84 -9.91
N MET A 110 6.68 -22.66 -9.42
CA MET A 110 8.09 -22.20 -9.40
C MET A 110 8.98 -23.18 -8.63
N ASN A 111 8.54 -23.65 -7.47
CA ASN A 111 9.28 -24.65 -6.68
C ASN A 111 9.48 -25.97 -7.43
N LYS A 112 8.48 -26.45 -8.18
CA LYS A 112 8.59 -27.65 -9.02
C LYS A 112 9.62 -27.46 -10.14
N ARG A 113 9.64 -26.29 -10.77
CA ARG A 113 10.58 -25.93 -11.84
C ARG A 113 12.01 -25.86 -11.30
N VAL A 114 12.23 -25.26 -10.14
CA VAL A 114 13.54 -25.27 -9.47
C VAL A 114 14.00 -26.72 -9.20
N ALA A 115 13.11 -27.56 -8.66
CA ALA A 115 13.41 -28.96 -8.38
C ALA A 115 13.67 -29.79 -9.65
N ALA A 116 13.10 -29.41 -10.80
CA ALA A 116 13.34 -30.03 -12.09
C ALA A 116 14.65 -29.58 -12.77
N GLY A 117 15.30 -28.54 -12.23
CA GLY A 117 16.56 -27.99 -12.76
C GLY A 117 16.37 -26.94 -13.86
N ASP A 118 15.20 -26.31 -13.95
CA ASP A 118 14.94 -25.23 -14.91
C ASP A 118 15.84 -24.01 -14.65
N TYR A 119 16.29 -23.85 -13.40
CA TYR A 119 17.22 -22.80 -12.98
C TYR A 119 18.48 -23.43 -12.38
N ASN A 120 19.64 -22.98 -12.76
CA ASN A 120 20.92 -23.38 -12.20
C ASN A 120 21.55 -22.21 -11.42
N ASP A 121 22.63 -22.46 -10.70
CA ASP A 121 23.29 -21.47 -9.82
C ASP A 121 23.71 -20.17 -10.52
N TYR A 122 23.79 -20.16 -11.85
CA TYR A 122 24.17 -18.99 -12.67
C TYR A 122 22.95 -18.19 -13.17
N GLU A 123 21.73 -18.67 -12.91
CA GLU A 123 20.47 -18.06 -13.38
C GLU A 123 19.60 -17.52 -12.22
N LEU A 124 20.25 -17.22 -11.10
CA LEU A 124 19.55 -16.73 -9.92
C LEU A 124 18.76 -15.43 -10.21
N ASP A 125 19.37 -14.48 -10.93
CA ASP A 125 18.72 -13.22 -11.30
C ASP A 125 17.52 -13.46 -12.23
N ALA A 126 17.62 -14.43 -13.14
CA ALA A 126 16.52 -14.81 -14.03
C ALA A 126 15.36 -15.41 -13.23
N TYR A 127 15.66 -16.28 -12.26
CA TYR A 127 14.65 -16.83 -11.36
C TYR A 127 13.99 -15.73 -10.51
N GLU A 128 14.78 -14.87 -9.88
CA GLU A 128 14.27 -13.79 -9.03
C GLU A 128 13.38 -12.83 -9.83
N THR A 129 13.78 -12.48 -11.05
CA THR A 129 12.99 -11.62 -11.95
C THR A 129 11.67 -12.28 -12.35
N GLU A 130 11.71 -13.54 -12.80
CA GLU A 130 10.50 -14.27 -13.21
C GLU A 130 9.54 -14.47 -12.02
N TYR A 131 10.10 -14.82 -10.85
CA TYR A 131 9.31 -14.98 -9.63
C TYR A 131 8.59 -13.68 -9.25
N ALA A 132 9.32 -12.57 -9.23
CA ALA A 132 8.77 -11.27 -8.90
C ALA A 132 7.70 -10.82 -9.91
N GLN A 133 7.96 -10.99 -11.21
CA GLN A 133 7.01 -10.62 -12.25
C GLN A 133 5.71 -11.42 -12.16
N GLY A 134 5.80 -12.73 -11.93
CA GLY A 134 4.60 -13.55 -11.83
C GLY A 134 3.72 -13.20 -10.62
N ILE A 135 4.31 -12.89 -9.47
CA ILE A 135 3.54 -12.37 -8.32
C ILE A 135 2.90 -11.03 -8.68
N LEU A 136 3.66 -10.11 -9.26
CA LEU A 136 3.16 -8.80 -9.67
C LEU A 136 2.00 -8.91 -10.66
N ASP A 137 2.11 -9.80 -11.64
CA ASP A 137 1.06 -10.02 -12.65
C ASP A 137 -0.24 -10.53 -12.01
N ILE A 138 -0.15 -11.46 -11.06
CA ILE A 138 -1.32 -11.96 -10.31
C ILE A 138 -1.98 -10.84 -9.52
N LEU A 139 -1.21 -10.08 -8.75
CA LEU A 139 -1.74 -8.97 -7.95
C LEU A 139 -2.37 -7.88 -8.83
N THR A 140 -1.69 -7.50 -9.91
CA THR A 140 -2.16 -6.47 -10.84
C THR A 140 -3.46 -6.90 -11.55
N ALA A 141 -3.55 -8.16 -11.97
CA ALA A 141 -4.77 -8.69 -12.60
C ALA A 141 -5.97 -8.68 -11.65
N ALA A 142 -5.75 -8.76 -10.34
CA ALA A 142 -6.80 -8.75 -9.34
C ALA A 142 -7.30 -7.33 -8.97
N VAL A 143 -6.54 -6.28 -9.27
CA VAL A 143 -6.88 -4.88 -8.90
C VAL A 143 -8.32 -4.51 -9.26
N PRO A 144 -8.86 -4.81 -10.46
CA PRO A 144 -10.25 -4.47 -10.80
C PRO A 144 -11.31 -5.17 -9.94
N ASN A 145 -10.92 -6.21 -9.20
CA ASN A 145 -11.81 -7.03 -8.36
C ASN A 145 -11.65 -6.74 -6.87
N ILE A 146 -10.80 -5.78 -6.51
CA ILE A 146 -10.59 -5.39 -5.11
C ILE A 146 -11.92 -4.94 -4.50
N GLY A 147 -12.25 -5.57 -3.39
CA GLY A 147 -13.32 -5.19 -2.49
C GLY A 147 -12.78 -4.68 -1.15
N ASN A 148 -13.71 -4.31 -0.29
CA ASN A 148 -13.41 -3.90 1.07
C ASN A 148 -14.12 -4.84 2.05
N GLY A 149 -13.40 -5.23 3.10
CA GLY A 149 -13.96 -5.99 4.22
C GLY A 149 -14.83 -5.13 5.15
N ASP A 150 -15.31 -5.76 6.23
CA ASP A 150 -16.08 -5.06 7.27
C ASP A 150 -15.25 -3.94 7.91
N GLY A 151 -15.91 -2.80 8.17
CA GLY A 151 -15.27 -1.64 8.77
C GLY A 151 -14.73 -1.91 10.16
N VAL A 152 -13.52 -1.43 10.44
CA VAL A 152 -12.87 -1.50 11.74
C VAL A 152 -12.68 -0.10 12.28
N ASP A 153 -13.22 0.16 13.47
CA ASP A 153 -13.13 1.47 14.12
C ASP A 153 -11.78 1.64 14.83
N VAL A 154 -11.10 2.74 14.52
CA VAL A 154 -9.88 3.19 15.19
C VAL A 154 -10.13 4.56 15.81
N THR A 155 -9.81 4.68 17.09
CA THR A 155 -9.88 5.98 17.78
C THR A 155 -8.56 6.72 17.60
N VAL A 156 -8.63 7.92 17.04
CA VAL A 156 -7.48 8.80 16.83
C VAL A 156 -7.62 10.03 17.73
N THR A 157 -6.55 10.34 18.45
CA THR A 157 -6.49 11.57 19.28
C THR A 157 -5.62 12.60 18.55
N ILE A 158 -6.19 13.79 18.38
CA ILE A 158 -5.51 14.93 17.72
C ILE A 158 -5.36 16.04 18.77
N GLN A 159 -4.15 16.52 18.96
CA GLN A 159 -3.86 17.59 19.91
C GLN A 159 -3.43 18.85 19.17
N ASP A 160 -3.80 19.99 19.75
CA ASP A 160 -3.40 21.31 19.29
C ASP A 160 -2.32 21.86 20.25
N ASN A 161 -1.14 22.18 19.70
CA ASN A 161 -0.07 22.83 20.48
C ASN A 161 -0.02 24.35 20.31
N GLY A 162 -1.01 24.95 19.62
CA GLY A 162 -1.12 26.37 19.32
C GLY A 162 -0.45 26.80 18.02
N GLU A 163 0.35 25.94 17.37
CA GLU A 163 0.97 26.18 16.07
C GLU A 163 0.46 25.20 15.01
N TYR A 164 0.30 23.94 15.39
CA TYR A 164 -0.19 22.88 14.50
C TYR A 164 -0.94 21.77 15.29
N TYR A 165 -1.69 20.98 14.55
CA TYR A 165 -2.34 19.76 15.06
C TYR A 165 -1.44 18.56 14.83
N TYR A 166 -1.37 17.65 15.81
CA TYR A 166 -0.59 16.39 15.70
C TYR A 166 -1.38 15.20 16.24
N ILE A 167 -1.07 14.01 15.76
CA ILE A 167 -1.69 12.73 16.13
C ILE A 167 -0.76 11.97 17.07
#